data_275d9c69c3d78d2496e538dedd4b1844
#
_entry.id   275d9c69c3d78d2496e538dedd4b1844
#
_cell.length_a   1.000
_cell.length_b   1.000
_cell.length_c   1.000
_cell.angle_alpha   90.00
_cell.angle_beta   90.00
_cell.angle_gamma   90.00
#
_symmetry.space_group_name_H-M   'P 1'
#
loop_
_entity.id
_entity.type
_entity.pdbx_description
1 polymer ?
#
loop_
_entity_poly.entity_id
_entity_poly.type
_entity_poly.pdbx_seq_one_letter_code
_entity_poly.pdbx_strand_id
1 'polypeptide(L)'
;IFPPYWAALSVWIAVVWAGGLHWVELDPHHVALSYLLIPHWSPTHAGTFWPVLAPGWTLIFELFFYGLFAATLVFGRRVRLAVLSALVGGLVLLGLVIAPQTAAATAYTSPLLLEFLGGALVAELWRRGHGTIALGAICVLAGVLLWAVLGGMSATDQTSWSRPAIF
;
A
#
# COMPACT_ATOMS: atom_id res chain seq x y z
N ILE A 1 -3.52 -0.27 -15.17
CA ILE A 1 -4.04 0.03 -13.81
C ILE A 1 -5.11 1.12 -13.89
N PHE A 2 -4.81 2.32 -14.40
CA PHE A 2 -5.71 3.48 -14.33
C PHE A 2 -7.08 3.30 -15.02
N PRO A 3 -7.20 2.84 -16.29
CA PRO A 3 -8.49 2.81 -16.94
C PRO A 3 -9.55 1.93 -16.23
N PRO A 4 -9.24 0.69 -15.83
CA PRO A 4 -10.23 -0.14 -15.13
C PRO A 4 -10.57 0.41 -13.73
N TYR A 5 -9.60 0.99 -13.02
CA TYR A 5 -9.85 1.61 -11.73
C TYR A 5 -10.77 2.85 -11.87
N TRP A 6 -10.49 3.73 -12.82
CA TRP A 6 -11.33 4.90 -13.06
C TRP A 6 -12.75 4.53 -13.47
N ALA A 7 -12.92 3.50 -14.32
CA ALA A 7 -14.23 3.00 -14.67
C ALA A 7 -14.98 2.47 -13.44
N ALA A 8 -14.34 1.64 -12.63
CA ALA A 8 -14.92 1.09 -11.41
C ALA A 8 -15.28 2.19 -10.40
N LEU A 9 -14.37 3.17 -10.19
CA LEU A 9 -14.61 4.31 -9.31
C LEU A 9 -15.79 5.16 -9.79
N SER A 10 -15.87 5.46 -11.10
CA SER A 10 -16.99 6.22 -11.68
C SER A 10 -18.32 5.51 -11.52
N VAL A 11 -18.35 4.20 -11.76
CA VAL A 11 -19.55 3.37 -11.54
C VAL A 11 -19.95 3.38 -10.07
N TRP A 12 -18.98 3.23 -9.16
CA TRP A 12 -19.24 3.27 -7.72
C TRP A 12 -19.81 4.62 -7.27
N ILE A 13 -19.23 5.73 -7.72
CA ILE A 13 -19.73 7.07 -7.42
C ILE A 13 -21.17 7.24 -7.94
N ALA A 14 -21.46 6.77 -9.16
CA ALA A 14 -22.82 6.82 -9.72
C ALA A 14 -23.82 5.99 -8.89
N VAL A 15 -23.41 4.80 -8.41
CA VAL A 15 -24.23 3.96 -7.53
C VAL A 15 -24.49 4.64 -6.19
N VAL A 16 -23.46 5.23 -5.57
CA VAL A 16 -23.58 5.98 -4.30
C VAL A 16 -24.56 7.14 -4.47
N TRP A 17 -24.40 7.90 -5.55
CA TRP A 17 -25.25 9.08 -5.83
C TRP A 17 -26.71 8.68 -6.13
N ALA A 18 -26.94 7.66 -6.99
CA ALA A 18 -28.27 7.20 -7.35
C ALA A 18 -28.96 6.41 -6.24
N GLY A 19 -28.21 5.64 -5.46
CA GLY A 19 -28.70 4.80 -4.37
C GLY A 19 -28.92 5.51 -3.04
N GLY A 20 -28.58 6.80 -2.94
CA GLY A 20 -28.72 7.59 -1.71
C GLY A 20 -27.90 7.01 -0.53
N LEU A 21 -26.72 6.44 -0.80
CA LEU A 21 -25.84 5.88 0.22
C LEU A 21 -25.16 7.00 1.00
N HIS A 22 -25.90 7.65 1.89
CA HIS A 22 -25.47 8.86 2.64
C HIS A 22 -24.31 8.63 3.62
N TRP A 23 -23.92 7.39 3.85
CA TRP A 23 -22.77 7.04 4.68
C TRP A 23 -21.42 7.16 3.95
N VAL A 24 -21.43 7.33 2.61
CA VAL A 24 -20.23 7.59 1.82
C VAL A 24 -20.15 9.08 1.52
N GLU A 25 -19.15 9.76 2.07
CA GLU A 25 -18.92 11.16 1.76
C GLU A 25 -18.28 11.31 0.37
N LEU A 26 -19.01 11.93 -0.55
CA LEU A 26 -18.55 12.31 -1.88
C LEU A 26 -18.06 13.77 -1.91
N ASP A 27 -17.19 14.14 -0.98
CA ASP A 27 -16.52 15.43 -1.04
C ASP A 27 -15.70 15.55 -2.33
N PRO A 28 -15.80 16.66 -3.09
CA PRO A 28 -15.07 16.85 -4.35
C PRO A 28 -13.55 16.66 -4.22
N HIS A 29 -12.97 17.09 -3.11
CA HIS A 29 -11.54 16.91 -2.84
C HIS A 29 -11.19 15.42 -2.64
N HIS A 30 -12.00 14.69 -1.84
CA HIS A 30 -11.86 13.26 -1.63
C HIS A 30 -11.97 12.47 -2.94
N VAL A 31 -12.96 12.82 -3.77
CA VAL A 31 -13.17 12.22 -5.09
C VAL A 31 -11.96 12.48 -6.01
N ALA A 32 -11.49 13.73 -6.11
CA ALA A 32 -10.37 14.08 -6.96
C ALA A 32 -9.08 13.34 -6.56
N LEU A 33 -8.75 13.30 -5.26
CA LEU A 33 -7.57 12.58 -4.77
C LEU A 33 -7.71 11.06 -4.96
N SER A 34 -8.93 10.52 -4.90
CA SER A 34 -9.20 9.11 -5.19
C SER A 34 -8.94 8.77 -6.66
N TYR A 35 -9.34 9.63 -7.62
CA TYR A 35 -9.00 9.42 -9.03
C TYR A 35 -7.50 9.51 -9.31
N LEU A 36 -6.79 10.37 -8.59
CA LEU A 36 -5.34 10.55 -8.74
C LEU A 36 -4.52 9.53 -7.95
N LEU A 37 -5.17 8.67 -7.14
CA LEU A 37 -4.50 7.72 -6.25
C LEU A 37 -3.48 8.40 -5.32
N ILE A 38 -3.81 9.62 -4.86
CA ILE A 38 -3.00 10.36 -3.89
C ILE A 38 -3.47 10.01 -2.48
N PRO A 39 -2.56 9.57 -1.58
CA PRO A 39 -2.93 9.25 -0.20
C PRO A 39 -3.49 10.47 0.53
N HIS A 40 -4.67 10.34 1.10
CA HIS A 40 -5.33 11.35 1.92
C HIS A 40 -6.19 10.66 2.98
N TRP A 41 -6.48 11.36 4.06
CA TRP A 41 -7.35 10.79 5.08
C TRP A 41 -8.78 10.68 4.56
N SER A 42 -9.38 9.51 4.76
CA SER A 42 -10.76 9.26 4.36
C SER A 42 -11.73 10.03 5.27
N PRO A 43 -12.66 10.82 4.73
CA PRO A 43 -13.69 11.45 5.54
C PRO A 43 -14.69 10.42 6.08
N THR A 44 -14.95 9.35 5.32
CA THR A 44 -15.90 8.29 5.69
C THR A 44 -15.33 7.33 6.74
N HIS A 45 -14.02 7.05 6.69
CA HIS A 45 -13.37 6.08 7.56
C HIS A 45 -12.21 6.75 8.30
N ALA A 46 -12.48 7.29 9.47
CA ALA A 46 -11.49 8.00 10.27
C ALA A 46 -10.22 7.17 10.51
N GLY A 47 -9.05 7.81 10.37
CA GLY A 47 -7.75 7.17 10.59
C GLY A 47 -7.26 6.28 9.44
N THR A 48 -8.01 6.12 8.35
CA THR A 48 -7.60 5.39 7.17
C THR A 48 -7.35 6.34 6.00
N PHE A 49 -6.47 5.96 5.07
CA PHE A 49 -6.27 6.67 3.80
C PHE A 49 -6.96 5.92 2.64
N TRP A 50 -8.19 5.47 2.89
CA TRP A 50 -8.99 4.80 1.87
C TRP A 50 -9.60 5.81 0.89
N PRO A 51 -9.40 5.60 -0.42
CA PRO A 51 -10.12 6.37 -1.43
C PRO A 51 -11.61 6.00 -1.42
N VAL A 52 -12.42 6.75 -2.17
CA VAL A 52 -13.87 6.51 -2.31
C VAL A 52 -14.17 5.05 -2.68
N LEU A 53 -13.36 4.46 -3.54
CA LEU A 53 -13.38 3.02 -3.82
C LEU A 53 -12.28 2.35 -3.00
N ALA A 54 -12.66 1.73 -1.88
CA ALA A 54 -11.72 1.19 -0.89
C ALA A 54 -10.57 0.36 -1.48
N PRO A 55 -10.74 -0.61 -2.40
CA PRO A 55 -9.63 -1.36 -2.98
C PRO A 55 -8.53 -0.50 -3.64
N GLY A 56 -8.81 0.77 -3.93
CA GLY A 56 -7.83 1.70 -4.47
C GLY A 56 -6.63 1.97 -3.56
N TRP A 57 -6.74 1.71 -2.25
CA TRP A 57 -5.61 1.90 -1.33
C TRP A 57 -4.40 1.04 -1.70
N THR A 58 -4.60 -0.16 -2.22
CA THR A 58 -3.51 -1.03 -2.66
C THR A 58 -2.81 -0.47 -3.90
N LEU A 59 -3.57 0.17 -4.80
CA LEU A 59 -3.03 0.79 -6.00
C LEU A 59 -2.14 2.00 -5.68
N ILE A 60 -2.41 2.70 -4.58
CA ILE A 60 -1.56 3.79 -4.08
C ILE A 60 -0.15 3.26 -3.79
N PHE A 61 -0.05 2.15 -3.06
CA PHE A 61 1.24 1.51 -2.76
C PHE A 61 1.91 0.96 -4.01
N GLU A 62 1.13 0.31 -4.87
CA GLU A 62 1.63 -0.28 -6.11
C GLU A 62 2.23 0.80 -7.01
N LEU A 63 1.53 1.91 -7.21
CA LEU A 63 2.00 3.03 -8.01
C LEU A 63 3.28 3.66 -7.43
N PHE A 64 3.31 3.85 -6.12
CA PHE A 64 4.50 4.37 -5.43
C PHE A 64 5.70 3.44 -5.58
N PHE A 65 5.49 2.14 -5.36
CA PHE A 65 6.55 1.14 -5.55
C PHE A 65 7.06 1.10 -6.99
N TYR A 66 6.16 1.19 -7.98
CA TYR A 66 6.58 1.28 -9.39
C TYR A 66 7.40 2.53 -9.67
N GLY A 67 7.08 3.66 -9.06
CA GLY A 67 7.88 4.87 -9.12
C GLY A 67 9.28 4.67 -8.55
N LEU A 68 9.38 4.09 -7.37
CA LEU A 68 10.67 3.74 -6.75
C LEU A 68 11.45 2.76 -7.61
N PHE A 69 10.80 1.71 -8.10
CA PHE A 69 11.44 0.75 -8.98
C PHE A 69 11.94 1.39 -10.27
N ALA A 70 11.12 2.23 -10.92
CA ALA A 70 11.49 2.97 -12.12
C ALA A 70 12.71 3.87 -11.88
N ALA A 71 12.76 4.58 -10.75
CA ALA A 71 13.90 5.39 -10.38
C ALA A 71 15.20 4.56 -10.24
N THR A 72 15.08 3.28 -9.87
CA THR A 72 16.26 2.40 -9.79
C THR A 72 16.73 1.87 -11.13
N LEU A 73 15.98 2.07 -12.23
CA LEU A 73 16.36 1.58 -13.57
C LEU A 73 17.62 2.24 -14.12
N VAL A 74 17.97 3.44 -13.63
CA VAL A 74 19.22 4.13 -13.98
C VAL A 74 20.45 3.39 -13.48
N PHE A 75 20.31 2.53 -12.49
CA PHE A 75 21.39 1.75 -11.93
C PHE A 75 21.57 0.41 -12.67
N GLY A 76 22.79 -0.03 -12.75
CA GLY A 76 23.12 -1.33 -13.34
C GLY A 76 22.38 -2.46 -12.63
N ARG A 77 22.02 -3.51 -13.38
CA ARG A 77 21.19 -4.63 -12.90
C ARG A 77 21.70 -5.28 -11.60
N ARG A 78 23.04 -5.31 -11.38
CA ARG A 78 23.64 -5.95 -10.21
C ARG A 78 23.36 -5.20 -8.89
N VAL A 79 23.27 -3.87 -8.96
CA VAL A 79 23.08 -3.01 -7.76
C VAL A 79 21.63 -2.54 -7.59
N ARG A 80 20.81 -2.68 -8.63
CA ARG A 80 19.42 -2.18 -8.63
C ARG A 80 18.61 -2.66 -7.42
N LEU A 81 18.64 -3.96 -7.16
CA LEU A 81 17.89 -4.53 -6.04
C LEU A 81 18.41 -4.02 -4.69
N ALA A 82 19.73 -3.87 -4.55
CA ALA A 82 20.32 -3.31 -3.33
C ALA A 82 19.90 -1.84 -3.11
N VAL A 83 19.89 -1.03 -4.19
CA VAL A 83 19.40 0.35 -4.13
C VAL A 83 17.92 0.40 -3.78
N LEU A 84 17.08 -0.44 -4.43
CA LEU A 84 15.65 -0.53 -4.11
C LEU A 84 15.44 -0.93 -2.64
N SER A 85 16.19 -1.93 -2.17
CA SER A 85 16.12 -2.38 -0.76
C SER A 85 16.51 -1.27 0.22
N ALA A 86 17.56 -0.51 -0.10
CA ALA A 86 18.01 0.61 0.72
C ALA A 86 16.97 1.76 0.74
N LEU A 87 16.35 2.06 -0.40
CA LEU A 87 15.30 3.08 -0.49
C LEU A 87 14.06 2.68 0.31
N VAL A 88 13.52 1.49 0.06
CA VAL A 88 12.32 0.99 0.75
C VAL A 88 12.60 0.82 2.24
N GLY A 89 13.72 0.19 2.61
CA GLY A 89 14.11 0.00 4.02
C GLY A 89 14.33 1.34 4.73
N GLY A 90 14.97 2.30 4.06
CA GLY A 90 15.18 3.65 4.59
C GLY A 90 13.86 4.40 4.82
N LEU A 91 12.90 4.31 3.88
CA LEU A 91 11.56 4.91 4.05
C LEU A 91 10.81 4.29 5.23
N VAL A 92 10.82 2.96 5.35
CA VAL A 92 10.15 2.28 6.47
C VAL A 92 10.79 2.65 7.81
N LEU A 93 12.13 2.66 7.90
CA LEU A 93 12.83 3.09 9.11
C LEU A 93 12.52 4.55 9.45
N LEU A 94 12.47 5.42 8.44
CA LEU A 94 12.10 6.83 8.62
C LEU A 94 10.69 6.95 9.20
N GLY A 95 9.72 6.17 8.68
CA GLY A 95 8.35 6.14 9.19
C GLY A 95 8.27 5.71 10.65
N LEU A 96 9.04 4.68 11.02
CA LEU A 96 9.09 4.19 12.41
C LEU A 96 9.69 5.21 13.38
N VAL A 97 10.66 6.02 12.92
CA VAL A 97 11.33 7.02 13.77
C VAL A 97 10.53 8.31 13.89
N ILE A 98 9.98 8.80 12.77
CA ILE A 98 9.30 10.12 12.72
C ILE A 98 7.83 10.02 13.13
N ALA A 99 7.19 8.84 13.01
CA ALA A 99 5.75 8.64 13.23
C ALA A 99 4.90 9.71 12.51
N PRO A 100 4.88 9.71 11.16
CA PRO A 100 4.31 10.80 10.38
C PRO A 100 2.81 10.94 10.59
N GLN A 101 2.31 12.19 10.57
CA GLN A 101 0.90 12.50 10.83
C GLN A 101 0.10 12.77 9.55
N THR A 102 0.77 12.96 8.41
CA THR A 102 0.07 13.17 7.13
C THR A 102 -0.20 11.83 6.44
N ALA A 103 -1.36 11.69 5.78
CA ALA A 103 -1.73 10.47 5.07
C ALA A 103 -0.67 10.03 4.04
N ALA A 104 -0.12 10.97 3.28
CA ALA A 104 0.91 10.68 2.29
C ALA A 104 2.21 10.16 2.94
N ALA A 105 2.70 10.82 3.99
CA ALA A 105 3.90 10.37 4.67
C ALA A 105 3.68 9.01 5.35
N THR A 106 2.52 8.80 5.99
CA THR A 106 2.17 7.51 6.60
C THR A 106 2.10 6.39 5.56
N ALA A 107 1.48 6.63 4.39
CA ALA A 107 1.41 5.65 3.33
C ALA A 107 2.80 5.34 2.76
N TYR A 108 3.58 6.37 2.40
CA TYR A 108 4.86 6.20 1.71
C TYR A 108 6.02 5.76 2.61
N THR A 109 5.81 5.68 3.92
CA THR A 109 6.76 5.10 4.87
C THR A 109 6.21 3.85 5.58
N SER A 110 5.10 3.31 5.08
CA SER A 110 4.43 2.15 5.66
C SER A 110 5.27 0.87 5.54
N PRO A 111 5.30 0.01 6.57
CA PRO A 111 5.87 -1.33 6.50
C PRO A 111 5.31 -2.20 5.37
N LEU A 112 4.10 -1.92 4.86
CA LEU A 112 3.51 -2.61 3.72
C LEU A 112 4.38 -2.56 2.45
N LEU A 113 5.25 -1.56 2.32
CA LEU A 113 6.22 -1.49 1.23
C LEU A 113 7.20 -2.68 1.22
N LEU A 114 7.43 -3.31 2.37
CA LEU A 114 8.30 -4.49 2.47
C LEU A 114 7.72 -5.72 1.76
N GLU A 115 6.39 -5.80 1.60
CA GLU A 115 5.74 -6.88 0.86
C GLU A 115 6.14 -6.85 -0.63
N PHE A 116 6.14 -5.66 -1.23
CA PHE A 116 6.60 -5.47 -2.61
C PHE A 116 8.10 -5.76 -2.75
N LEU A 117 8.90 -5.34 -1.78
CA LEU A 117 10.32 -5.66 -1.75
C LEU A 117 10.55 -7.17 -1.63
N GLY A 118 9.77 -7.86 -0.79
CA GLY A 118 9.76 -9.30 -0.67
C GLY A 118 9.49 -9.98 -2.02
N GLY A 119 8.48 -9.53 -2.75
CA GLY A 119 8.18 -10.00 -4.11
C GLY A 119 9.34 -9.80 -5.08
N ALA A 120 10.00 -8.63 -5.05
CA ALA A 120 11.17 -8.36 -5.90
C ALA A 120 12.37 -9.24 -5.56
N LEU A 121 12.59 -9.53 -4.28
CA LEU A 121 13.64 -10.45 -3.80
C LEU A 121 13.37 -11.90 -4.28
N VAL A 122 12.13 -12.37 -4.13
CA VAL A 122 11.72 -13.70 -4.60
C VAL A 122 11.93 -13.83 -6.12
N ALA A 123 11.52 -12.83 -6.89
CA ALA A 123 11.72 -12.80 -8.34
C ALA A 123 13.21 -12.85 -8.71
N GLU A 124 14.08 -12.17 -7.97
CA GLU A 124 15.52 -12.21 -8.20
C GLU A 124 16.13 -13.57 -7.85
N LEU A 125 15.71 -14.20 -6.75
CA LEU A 125 16.13 -15.55 -6.38
C LEU A 125 15.73 -16.57 -7.44
N TRP A 126 14.49 -16.48 -7.91
CA TRP A 126 14.00 -17.34 -9.00
C TRP A 126 14.84 -17.17 -10.28
N ARG A 127 15.12 -15.94 -10.65
CA ARG A 127 15.92 -15.61 -11.82
C ARG A 127 17.36 -16.14 -11.74
N ARG A 128 17.93 -16.24 -10.54
CA ARG A 128 19.27 -16.80 -10.30
C ARG A 128 19.31 -18.32 -10.32
N GLY A 129 18.19 -18.96 -10.61
CA GLY A 129 18.10 -20.43 -10.62
C GLY A 129 17.96 -21.08 -9.24
N HIS A 130 17.74 -20.28 -8.19
CA HIS A 130 17.46 -20.79 -6.84
C HIS A 130 15.96 -21.08 -6.63
N GLY A 131 15.15 -20.97 -7.66
CA GLY A 131 13.72 -21.23 -7.66
C GLY A 131 13.45 -22.74 -7.59
N THR A 132 13.48 -23.30 -6.39
CA THR A 132 13.04 -24.68 -6.15
C THR A 132 11.61 -24.68 -5.60
N ILE A 133 10.87 -25.77 -5.83
CA ILE A 133 9.53 -25.97 -5.24
C ILE A 133 9.60 -25.84 -3.72
N ALA A 134 10.70 -26.34 -3.11
CA ALA A 134 10.92 -26.21 -1.67
C ALA A 134 11.03 -24.75 -1.21
N LEU A 135 11.76 -23.90 -1.94
CA LEU A 135 11.85 -22.46 -1.62
C LEU A 135 10.48 -21.79 -1.75
N GLY A 136 9.73 -22.10 -2.81
CA GLY A 136 8.36 -21.60 -2.98
C GLY A 136 7.46 -22.01 -1.82
N ALA A 137 7.49 -23.27 -1.40
CA ALA A 137 6.74 -23.76 -0.26
C ALA A 137 7.13 -23.06 1.05
N ILE A 138 8.44 -22.85 1.28
CA ILE A 138 8.94 -22.12 2.45
C ILE A 138 8.42 -20.67 2.45
N CYS A 139 8.46 -19.97 1.31
CA CYS A 139 7.94 -18.59 1.21
C CYS A 139 6.44 -18.54 1.49
N VAL A 140 5.65 -19.48 0.97
CA VAL A 140 4.21 -19.56 1.23
C VAL A 140 3.94 -19.84 2.72
N LEU A 141 4.63 -20.82 3.30
CA LEU A 141 4.48 -21.15 4.72
C LEU A 141 4.89 -19.98 5.63
N ALA A 142 6.01 -19.31 5.31
CA ALA A 142 6.46 -18.13 6.04
C ALA A 142 5.43 -16.99 5.94
N GLY A 143 4.85 -16.76 4.75
CA GLY A 143 3.80 -15.78 4.54
C GLY A 143 2.53 -16.11 5.34
N VAL A 144 2.09 -17.35 5.33
CA VAL A 144 0.92 -17.81 6.10
C VAL A 144 1.18 -17.70 7.61
N LEU A 145 2.36 -18.09 8.09
CA LEU A 145 2.74 -17.96 9.49
C LEU A 145 2.81 -16.48 9.91
N LEU A 146 3.43 -15.65 9.08
CA LEU A 146 3.50 -14.22 9.34
C LEU A 146 2.09 -13.59 9.37
N TRP A 147 1.22 -13.97 8.44
CA TRP A 147 -0.17 -13.54 8.43
C TRP A 147 -0.93 -14.04 9.67
N ALA A 148 -0.73 -15.29 10.10
CA ALA A 148 -1.38 -15.83 11.29
C ALA A 148 -0.91 -15.13 12.58
N VAL A 149 0.39 -14.81 12.68
CA VAL A 149 0.96 -14.12 13.84
C VAL A 149 0.60 -12.64 13.85
N LEU A 150 0.76 -11.94 12.71
CA LEU A 150 0.51 -10.51 12.61
C LEU A 150 -0.97 -10.21 12.34
N GLY A 151 -1.69 -11.06 11.62
CA GLY A 151 -3.11 -10.91 11.33
C GLY A 151 -3.98 -11.12 12.56
N GLY A 152 -3.56 -11.98 13.51
CA GLY A 152 -4.16 -12.07 14.84
C GLY A 152 -3.97 -10.79 15.66
N MET A 153 -2.91 -10.04 15.42
CA MET A 153 -2.66 -8.73 16.04
C MET A 153 -3.44 -7.61 15.35
N SER A 154 -3.62 -7.67 14.03
CA SER A 154 -4.27 -6.59 13.27
C SER A 154 -5.79 -6.57 13.36
N ALA A 155 -6.43 -7.67 13.68
CA ALA A 155 -7.89 -7.68 13.91
C ALA A 155 -8.28 -6.88 15.17
N THR A 156 -7.36 -6.74 16.14
CA THR A 156 -7.57 -5.94 17.34
C THR A 156 -6.94 -4.56 17.28
N ASP A 157 -6.02 -4.31 16.33
CA ASP A 157 -5.15 -3.15 16.32
C ASP A 157 -5.29 -2.24 15.08
N GLN A 158 -6.25 -2.53 14.21
CA GLN A 158 -6.63 -1.56 13.14
C GLN A 158 -7.21 -0.27 13.74
N THR A 159 -7.55 -0.28 15.02
CA THR A 159 -7.95 0.90 15.79
C THR A 159 -6.75 1.69 16.33
N SER A 160 -5.54 1.11 16.41
CA SER A 160 -4.35 1.79 16.96
C SER A 160 -3.65 2.72 15.96
N TRP A 161 -3.94 2.62 14.68
CA TRP A 161 -3.57 3.64 13.67
C TRP A 161 -4.53 4.84 13.69
N SER A 162 -5.58 4.78 14.52
CA SER A 162 -6.43 5.93 14.79
C SER A 162 -5.60 6.99 15.52
N ARG A 163 -5.65 8.23 14.99
CA ARG A 163 -5.14 9.43 15.67
C ARG A 163 -5.49 9.38 17.14
N PRO A 164 -4.59 9.77 18.05
CA PRO A 164 -5.03 10.18 19.36
C PRO A 164 -6.07 11.28 19.15
N ALA A 165 -7.28 11.07 19.69
CA ALA A 165 -8.32 12.08 19.67
C ALA A 165 -7.74 13.33 20.34
N ILE A 166 -7.48 14.36 19.54
CA ILE A 166 -7.20 15.70 20.05
C ILE A 166 -8.58 16.25 20.36
N PHE A 167 -8.92 16.29 21.64
CA PHE A 167 -10.04 17.04 22.19
C PHE A 167 -9.78 18.53 22.01
#